data_b5304c63b090be26c0c961e5c8dc68c1
#
_entry.id   b5304c63b090be26c0c961e5c8dc68c1
#
_cell.length_a   1.000
_cell.length_b   1.000
_cell.length_c   1.000
_cell.angle_alpha   90.00
_cell.angle_beta   90.00
_cell.angle_gamma   90.00
#
_symmetry.space_group_name_H-M   'P 1'
#
loop_
_entity.id
_entity.type
_entity.pdbx_description
1 polymer ?
#
loop_
_entity_poly.entity_id
_entity_poly.type
_entity_poly.pdbx_seq_one_letter_code
_entity_poly.pdbx_strand_id
1 'polypeptide(L)'
;FLFGSLNPDVSTLAEHLGDTTKVIDLLVDQSPEGLEVLRGSSTYTYDGNWKVQAENGADGYHVTATHWNYAATTSRRSTGESTNDTKALDAGGWGKSGGGYWSYPNGHLCLWTWAANPQDRPLWDRLDELKERFGEAKGEFMVKGSRNLCLYPNVYLMDQFSTQIRHFRPIAPDKTEVTIASIAPKGESAEARAHRIRQYEDFFNASGMATPDDL
;
A
#
# COMPACT_ATOMS: atom_id res chain seq x y z
N PHE A 1 0.69 -16.09 4.53
CA PHE A 1 0.26 -16.10 3.13
C PHE A 1 0.32 -17.52 2.59
N LEU A 2 -0.63 -17.88 1.72
CA LEU A 2 -0.63 -19.16 1.01
C LEU A 2 -0.39 -18.85 -0.48
N PHE A 3 0.59 -19.52 -1.04
CA PHE A 3 0.90 -19.49 -2.46
C PHE A 3 0.67 -20.90 -3.03
N GLY A 4 0.17 -20.97 -4.23
CA GLY A 4 -0.09 -22.24 -4.91
C GLY A 4 0.41 -22.19 -6.35
N SER A 5 0.77 -23.37 -6.87
CA SER A 5 1.10 -23.56 -8.26
C SER A 5 0.46 -24.85 -8.77
N LEU A 6 0.01 -24.83 -10.02
CA LEU A 6 -0.43 -26.03 -10.73
C LEU A 6 0.73 -26.80 -11.39
N ASN A 7 1.91 -26.18 -11.46
CA ASN A 7 3.12 -26.84 -11.93
C ASN A 7 3.85 -27.47 -10.74
N PRO A 8 4.07 -28.80 -10.68
CA PRO A 8 4.81 -29.45 -9.60
C PRO A 8 6.32 -29.11 -9.59
N ASP A 9 6.86 -28.71 -10.72
CA ASP A 9 8.29 -28.44 -10.92
C ASP A 9 8.64 -26.97 -10.76
N VAL A 10 7.93 -26.25 -9.86
CA VAL A 10 8.26 -24.83 -9.60
C VAL A 10 9.38 -24.71 -8.58
N SER A 11 10.05 -23.54 -8.59
CA SER A 11 10.98 -23.16 -7.54
C SER A 11 10.27 -23.09 -6.18
N THR A 12 11.04 -23.18 -5.11
CA THR A 12 10.52 -22.95 -3.76
C THR A 12 9.95 -21.53 -3.64
N LEU A 13 9.02 -21.31 -2.70
CA LEU A 13 8.48 -19.97 -2.45
C LEU A 13 9.58 -18.96 -2.10
N ALA A 14 10.59 -19.38 -1.35
CA ALA A 14 11.72 -18.52 -1.00
C ALA A 14 12.52 -18.08 -2.23
N GLU A 15 12.79 -18.99 -3.17
CA GLU A 15 13.45 -18.67 -4.43
C GLU A 15 12.57 -17.79 -5.33
N HIS A 16 11.26 -18.04 -5.35
CA HIS A 16 10.31 -17.22 -6.13
C HIS A 16 10.28 -15.78 -5.61
N LEU A 17 10.17 -15.59 -4.30
CA LEU A 17 10.11 -14.26 -3.68
C LEU A 17 11.46 -13.54 -3.71
N GLY A 18 12.58 -14.27 -3.55
CA GLY A 18 13.91 -13.69 -3.55
C GLY A 18 14.03 -12.47 -2.62
N ASP A 19 14.66 -11.42 -3.08
CA ASP A 19 14.89 -10.19 -2.30
C ASP A 19 13.62 -9.38 -1.98
N THR A 20 12.46 -9.72 -2.55
CA THR A 20 11.20 -9.09 -2.15
C THR A 20 10.86 -9.34 -0.67
N THR A 21 11.41 -10.39 -0.08
CA THR A 21 11.28 -10.68 1.35
C THR A 21 11.77 -9.52 2.21
N LYS A 22 12.80 -8.80 1.80
CA LYS A 22 13.29 -7.60 2.50
C LYS A 22 12.25 -6.49 2.56
N VAL A 23 11.41 -6.35 1.52
CA VAL A 23 10.31 -5.38 1.51
C VAL A 23 9.12 -5.88 2.33
N ILE A 24 8.85 -7.20 2.29
CA ILE A 24 7.84 -7.82 3.15
C ILE A 24 8.19 -7.60 4.63
N ASP A 25 9.45 -7.76 4.99
CA ASP A 25 9.96 -7.55 6.35
C ASP A 25 9.74 -6.10 6.83
N LEU A 26 9.80 -5.10 5.94
CA LEU A 26 9.47 -3.71 6.31
C LEU A 26 8.02 -3.53 6.79
N LEU A 27 7.12 -4.44 6.40
CA LEU A 27 5.75 -4.45 6.89
C LEU A 27 5.60 -5.33 8.14
N VAL A 28 6.12 -6.55 8.07
CA VAL A 28 5.96 -7.54 9.15
C VAL A 28 6.65 -7.07 10.43
N ASP A 29 7.82 -6.47 10.30
CA ASP A 29 8.63 -5.97 11.41
C ASP A 29 8.05 -4.71 12.08
N GLN A 30 6.97 -4.12 11.56
CA GLN A 30 6.29 -2.97 12.17
C GLN A 30 5.77 -3.28 13.59
N SER A 31 5.57 -4.54 13.92
CA SER A 31 5.27 -4.98 15.28
C SER A 31 6.03 -6.25 15.63
N PRO A 32 6.53 -6.39 16.88
CA PRO A 32 7.13 -7.64 17.35
C PRO A 32 6.11 -8.80 17.37
N GLU A 33 4.82 -8.50 17.44
CA GLU A 33 3.73 -9.47 17.38
C GLU A 33 3.27 -9.76 15.95
N GLY A 34 3.88 -9.13 14.93
CA GLY A 34 3.52 -9.24 13.52
C GLY A 34 2.29 -8.43 13.13
N LEU A 35 1.66 -8.86 12.04
CA LEU A 35 0.50 -8.19 11.45
C LEU A 35 -0.79 -8.96 11.73
N GLU A 36 -1.89 -8.26 11.63
CA GLU A 36 -3.24 -8.82 11.58
C GLU A 36 -4.01 -8.31 10.37
N VAL A 37 -4.88 -9.13 9.82
CA VAL A 37 -5.86 -8.70 8.82
C VAL A 37 -7.06 -8.15 9.57
N LEU A 38 -7.44 -6.91 9.26
CA LEU A 38 -8.60 -6.29 9.88
C LEU A 38 -9.89 -6.94 9.38
N ARG A 39 -10.92 -6.92 10.21
CA ARG A 39 -12.23 -7.49 9.86
C ARG A 39 -12.86 -6.66 8.74
N GLY A 40 -13.44 -7.36 7.77
CA GLY A 40 -14.02 -6.76 6.59
C GLY A 40 -13.03 -6.80 5.41
N SER A 41 -13.60 -6.93 4.24
CA SER A 41 -12.90 -6.83 2.96
C SER A 41 -13.81 -6.15 1.96
N SER A 42 -13.22 -5.47 0.99
CA SER A 42 -13.94 -4.94 -0.14
C SER A 42 -13.65 -5.76 -1.37
N THR A 43 -14.67 -6.05 -2.15
CA THR A 43 -14.53 -6.74 -3.43
C THR A 43 -15.28 -5.96 -4.49
N TYR A 44 -14.66 -5.77 -5.64
CA TYR A 44 -15.28 -5.14 -6.81
C TYR A 44 -14.84 -5.83 -8.09
N THR A 45 -15.58 -5.65 -9.16
CA THR A 45 -15.21 -6.10 -10.49
C THR A 45 -15.14 -4.90 -11.43
N TYR A 46 -14.26 -5.00 -12.42
CA TYR A 46 -14.20 -4.03 -13.50
C TYR A 46 -14.04 -4.72 -14.86
N ASP A 47 -14.45 -4.05 -15.92
CA ASP A 47 -14.36 -4.55 -17.29
C ASP A 47 -12.99 -4.18 -17.87
N GLY A 48 -11.98 -4.98 -17.55
CA GLY A 48 -10.61 -4.77 -17.97
C GLY A 48 -9.70 -5.95 -17.61
N ASN A 49 -8.55 -5.99 -18.27
CA ASN A 49 -7.55 -7.01 -18.03
C ASN A 49 -6.80 -6.74 -16.71
N TRP A 50 -6.59 -7.77 -15.91
CA TRP A 50 -5.93 -7.68 -14.60
C TRP A 50 -4.51 -7.09 -14.67
N LYS A 51 -3.79 -7.26 -15.80
CA LYS A 51 -2.43 -6.74 -15.98
C LYS A 51 -2.40 -5.21 -15.97
N VAL A 52 -3.43 -4.57 -16.51
CA VAL A 52 -3.51 -3.09 -16.51
C VAL A 52 -3.54 -2.56 -15.08
N GLN A 53 -4.35 -3.19 -14.21
CA GLN A 53 -4.39 -2.79 -12.80
C GLN A 53 -3.11 -3.19 -12.05
N ALA A 54 -2.46 -4.28 -12.41
CA ALA A 54 -1.16 -4.63 -11.87
C ALA A 54 -0.10 -3.60 -12.26
N GLU A 55 -0.11 -3.11 -13.49
CA GLU A 55 0.77 -2.03 -13.95
C GLU A 55 0.46 -0.70 -13.25
N ASN A 56 -0.82 -0.36 -13.10
CA ASN A 56 -1.26 0.83 -12.38
C ASN A 56 -0.68 0.91 -10.95
N GLY A 57 -0.70 -0.18 -10.20
CA GLY A 57 -0.12 -0.24 -8.85
C GLY A 57 1.41 -0.03 -8.81
N ALA A 58 2.08 -0.19 -9.94
CA ALA A 58 3.52 0.01 -10.12
C ALA A 58 3.86 1.36 -10.79
N ASP A 59 2.86 2.07 -11.31
CA ASP A 59 3.03 3.37 -11.97
C ASP A 59 2.84 4.52 -10.98
N GLY A 60 3.90 5.26 -10.70
CA GLY A 60 3.83 6.50 -9.90
C GLY A 60 3.52 7.74 -10.72
N TYR A 61 3.56 7.66 -12.06
CA TYR A 61 3.43 8.83 -12.92
C TYR A 61 1.97 9.31 -13.06
N HIS A 62 1.01 8.38 -13.07
CA HIS A 62 -0.42 8.70 -13.19
C HIS A 62 -0.99 9.44 -11.97
N VAL A 63 -0.38 9.27 -10.79
CA VAL A 63 -0.94 9.70 -9.49
C VAL A 63 -1.39 11.16 -9.49
N THR A 64 -0.56 12.06 -10.00
CA THR A 64 -0.84 13.50 -9.98
C THR A 64 -1.90 13.94 -11.00
N ALA A 65 -2.13 13.15 -12.03
CA ALA A 65 -3.14 13.43 -13.05
C ALA A 65 -4.48 12.73 -12.74
N THR A 66 -4.41 11.42 -12.48
CA THR A 66 -5.60 10.58 -12.24
C THR A 66 -6.26 10.90 -10.90
N HIS A 67 -5.45 11.02 -9.82
CA HIS A 67 -5.97 11.24 -8.46
C HIS A 67 -6.03 12.72 -8.06
N TRP A 68 -6.25 13.63 -9.03
CA TRP A 68 -6.38 15.05 -8.75
C TRP A 68 -7.50 15.37 -7.76
N ASN A 69 -8.61 14.64 -7.83
CA ASN A 69 -9.74 14.83 -6.92
C ASN A 69 -9.34 14.57 -5.46
N TYR A 70 -8.60 13.49 -5.21
CA TYR A 70 -8.06 13.21 -3.89
C TYR A 70 -7.09 14.32 -3.44
N ALA A 71 -6.15 14.71 -4.29
CA ALA A 71 -5.18 15.76 -3.98
C ALA A 71 -5.86 17.09 -3.62
N ALA A 72 -6.87 17.51 -4.40
CA ALA A 72 -7.63 18.73 -4.13
C ALA A 72 -8.43 18.65 -2.83
N THR A 73 -9.03 17.49 -2.54
CA THR A 73 -9.82 17.27 -1.32
C THR A 73 -8.93 17.31 -0.08
N THR A 74 -7.78 16.63 -0.11
CA THR A 74 -6.84 16.61 1.02
C THR A 74 -6.22 17.98 1.26
N SER A 75 -5.93 18.74 0.20
CA SER A 75 -5.46 20.13 0.31
C SER A 75 -6.48 21.01 1.02
N ARG A 76 -7.76 20.94 0.66
CA ARG A 76 -8.82 21.71 1.35
C ARG A 76 -8.98 21.32 2.82
N ARG A 77 -8.81 20.05 3.15
CA ARG A 77 -8.83 19.58 4.55
C ARG A 77 -7.66 20.14 5.34
N SER A 78 -6.47 20.20 4.76
CA SER A 78 -5.27 20.72 5.41
C SER A 78 -5.29 22.25 5.60
N THR A 79 -6.04 22.98 4.77
CA THR A 79 -6.17 24.44 4.87
C THR A 79 -7.29 24.89 5.83
N GLY A 80 -7.99 23.97 6.49
CA GLY A 80 -9.05 24.28 7.44
C GLY A 80 -10.38 24.68 6.79
N GLU A 81 -10.52 24.53 5.47
CA GLU A 81 -11.77 24.75 4.74
C GLU A 81 -12.77 23.59 4.93
N SER A 82 -12.35 22.55 5.63
CA SER A 82 -13.17 21.38 5.96
C SER A 82 -13.29 21.22 7.47
N THR A 83 -14.47 20.90 7.93
CA THR A 83 -14.73 20.58 9.34
C THR A 83 -14.22 19.20 9.77
N ASN A 84 -13.75 18.39 8.82
CA ASN A 84 -13.21 17.06 9.10
C ASN A 84 -11.70 17.15 9.35
N ASP A 85 -11.32 17.01 10.61
CA ASP A 85 -9.93 16.86 11.05
C ASP A 85 -9.40 15.46 10.65
N THR A 86 -9.24 15.26 9.35
CA THR A 86 -8.69 14.01 8.82
C THR A 86 -7.25 14.27 8.40
N LYS A 87 -6.32 13.65 9.09
CA LYS A 87 -4.90 13.62 8.71
C LYS A 87 -4.73 12.77 7.44
N ALA A 88 -4.94 13.39 6.29
CA ALA A 88 -4.78 12.73 5.00
C ALA A 88 -3.35 12.85 4.51
N LEU A 89 -2.84 11.82 3.84
CA LEU A 89 -1.53 11.89 3.22
C LEU A 89 -1.54 12.85 2.03
N ASP A 90 -0.50 13.69 1.94
CA ASP A 90 -0.38 14.70 0.89
C ASP A 90 0.02 14.06 -0.45
N ALA A 91 -0.97 13.90 -1.33
CA ALA A 91 -0.75 13.44 -2.69
C ALA A 91 -0.16 14.54 -3.60
N GLY A 92 -0.42 15.80 -3.31
CA GLY A 92 0.13 16.95 -4.06
C GLY A 92 1.64 17.12 -3.89
N GLY A 93 2.19 16.69 -2.75
CA GLY A 93 3.62 16.68 -2.49
C GLY A 93 4.38 15.52 -3.13
N TRP A 94 3.70 14.53 -3.65
CA TRP A 94 4.31 13.31 -4.19
C TRP A 94 5.36 13.59 -5.27
N GLY A 95 5.05 14.42 -6.25
CA GLY A 95 5.98 14.76 -7.32
C GLY A 95 7.26 15.48 -6.89
N LYS A 96 7.32 15.93 -5.64
CA LYS A 96 8.48 16.57 -5.01
C LYS A 96 9.25 15.65 -4.08
N SER A 97 8.67 14.50 -3.73
CA SER A 97 9.28 13.50 -2.85
C SER A 97 10.24 12.62 -3.65
N GLY A 98 11.36 12.24 -3.05
CA GLY A 98 12.25 11.24 -3.64
C GLY A 98 11.54 9.90 -3.72
N GLY A 99 11.83 9.12 -4.76
CA GLY A 99 11.23 7.81 -4.95
C GLY A 99 11.87 7.06 -6.11
N GLY A 100 11.38 5.87 -6.38
CA GLY A 100 11.88 5.04 -7.47
C GLY A 100 11.24 3.67 -7.50
N TYR A 101 11.89 2.77 -8.25
CA TYR A 101 11.46 1.41 -8.46
C TYR A 101 12.59 0.45 -8.11
N TRP A 102 12.21 -0.67 -7.52
CA TRP A 102 13.05 -1.85 -7.41
C TRP A 102 12.39 -2.98 -8.20
N SER A 103 13.05 -3.46 -9.23
CA SER A 103 12.60 -4.66 -9.94
C SER A 103 13.39 -5.88 -9.47
N TYR A 104 12.69 -7.00 -9.40
CA TYR A 104 13.20 -8.26 -8.91
C TYR A 104 12.97 -9.37 -9.94
N PRO A 105 13.68 -10.49 -9.84
CA PRO A 105 13.35 -11.68 -10.61
C PRO A 105 11.88 -12.07 -10.50
N ASN A 106 11.40 -12.90 -11.41
CA ASN A 106 10.04 -13.44 -11.45
C ASN A 106 8.93 -12.39 -11.63
N GLY A 107 9.27 -11.19 -12.10
CA GLY A 107 8.31 -10.13 -12.39
C GLY A 107 7.84 -9.33 -11.17
N HIS A 108 8.47 -9.51 -10.02
CA HIS A 108 8.15 -8.70 -8.85
C HIS A 108 8.68 -7.28 -9.01
N LEU A 109 7.97 -6.32 -8.43
CA LEU A 109 8.29 -4.90 -8.53
C LEU A 109 7.88 -4.20 -7.26
N CYS A 110 8.67 -3.24 -6.79
CA CYS A 110 8.29 -2.35 -5.72
C CYS A 110 8.43 -0.89 -6.16
N LEU A 111 7.32 -0.18 -6.22
CA LEU A 111 7.31 1.28 -6.26
C LEU A 111 7.49 1.80 -4.82
N TRP A 112 8.37 2.77 -4.63
CA TRP A 112 8.57 3.40 -3.33
C TRP A 112 8.75 4.91 -3.44
N THR A 113 8.31 5.64 -2.43
CA THR A 113 8.50 7.10 -2.33
C THR A 113 8.66 7.49 -0.86
N TRP A 114 9.27 8.65 -0.61
CA TRP A 114 9.16 9.29 0.69
C TRP A 114 7.79 9.96 0.81
N ALA A 115 7.13 9.80 1.96
CA ALA A 115 5.89 10.52 2.22
C ALA A 115 6.17 12.02 2.41
N ALA A 116 5.35 12.87 1.81
CA ALA A 116 5.52 14.33 1.92
C ALA A 116 5.21 14.84 3.35
N ASN A 117 4.25 14.19 4.02
CA ASN A 117 3.83 14.47 5.40
C ASN A 117 3.87 13.20 6.26
N PRO A 118 5.06 12.64 6.53
CA PRO A 118 5.19 11.35 7.19
C PRO A 118 4.61 11.31 8.60
N GLN A 119 4.50 12.46 9.28
CA GLN A 119 3.88 12.58 10.60
C GLN A 119 2.38 12.23 10.60
N ASP A 120 1.73 12.23 9.44
CA ASP A 120 0.34 11.85 9.29
C ASP A 120 0.16 10.36 8.92
N ARG A 121 1.24 9.58 8.94
CA ARG A 121 1.16 8.13 8.79
C ARG A 121 0.81 7.48 10.13
N PRO A 122 -0.04 6.43 10.14
CA PRO A 122 -0.43 5.73 11.37
C PRO A 122 0.73 5.12 12.17
N LEU A 123 1.89 4.96 11.52
CA LEU A 123 3.09 4.38 12.12
C LEU A 123 4.01 5.44 12.76
N TRP A 124 3.67 6.72 12.67
CA TRP A 124 4.54 7.83 13.10
C TRP A 124 4.97 7.72 14.56
N ASP A 125 4.07 7.36 15.45
CA ASP A 125 4.34 7.27 16.90
C ASP A 125 5.32 6.15 17.27
N ARG A 126 5.64 5.27 16.32
CA ARG A 126 6.60 4.17 16.53
C ARG A 126 7.98 4.44 15.92
N LEU A 127 8.23 5.67 15.46
CA LEU A 127 9.48 6.01 14.77
C LEU A 127 10.71 5.68 15.60
N ASP A 128 10.74 6.14 16.85
CA ASP A 128 11.91 5.95 17.74
C ASP A 128 12.08 4.46 18.10
N GLU A 129 11.00 3.74 18.41
CA GLU A 129 11.04 2.29 18.65
C GLU A 129 11.64 1.53 17.47
N LEU A 130 11.17 1.86 16.24
CA LEU A 130 11.63 1.16 15.04
C LEU A 130 13.07 1.49 14.69
N LYS A 131 13.52 2.73 14.96
CA LYS A 131 14.93 3.11 14.83
C LYS A 131 15.80 2.35 15.83
N GLU A 132 15.37 2.22 17.08
CA GLU A 132 16.09 1.46 18.11
C GLU A 132 16.22 -0.03 17.73
N ARG A 133 15.15 -0.63 17.22
CA ARG A 133 15.10 -2.04 16.84
C ARG A 133 15.90 -2.39 15.57
N PHE A 134 15.89 -1.51 14.59
CA PHE A 134 16.38 -1.83 13.23
C PHE A 134 17.47 -0.89 12.72
N GLY A 135 17.87 0.09 13.50
CA GLY A 135 18.81 1.14 13.13
C GLY A 135 18.12 2.32 12.42
N GLU A 136 18.84 3.45 12.40
CA GLU A 136 18.31 4.75 11.91
C GLU A 136 17.68 4.64 10.53
N ALA A 137 18.43 4.16 9.54
CA ALA A 137 18.00 4.16 8.14
C ALA A 137 16.79 3.24 7.89
N LYS A 138 16.80 1.99 8.44
CA LYS A 138 15.69 1.06 8.24
C LYS A 138 14.44 1.54 8.98
N GLY A 139 14.58 1.93 10.26
CA GLY A 139 13.45 2.42 11.05
C GLY A 139 12.81 3.66 10.44
N GLU A 140 13.63 4.59 9.97
CA GLU A 140 13.17 5.78 9.27
C GLU A 140 12.40 5.44 7.98
N PHE A 141 12.94 4.54 7.15
CA PHE A 141 12.29 4.13 5.92
C PHE A 141 10.99 3.35 6.17
N MET A 142 10.89 2.57 7.24
CA MET A 142 9.66 1.89 7.63
C MET A 142 8.53 2.88 7.90
N VAL A 143 8.83 4.00 8.56
CA VAL A 143 7.82 4.99 8.97
C VAL A 143 7.58 6.06 7.91
N LYS A 144 8.64 6.64 7.35
CA LYS A 144 8.54 7.77 6.42
C LYS A 144 8.45 7.36 4.96
N GLY A 145 8.88 6.15 4.61
CA GLY A 145 8.77 5.61 3.26
C GLY A 145 7.40 5.02 3.00
N SER A 146 6.95 5.08 1.77
CA SER A 146 5.76 4.38 1.29
C SER A 146 6.13 3.38 0.19
N ARG A 147 5.40 2.29 0.10
CA ARG A 147 5.73 1.16 -0.78
C ARG A 147 4.49 0.51 -1.35
N ASN A 148 4.56 0.18 -2.65
CA ASN A 148 3.63 -0.74 -3.30
C ASN A 148 4.45 -1.90 -3.85
N LEU A 149 4.39 -3.04 -3.17
CA LEU A 149 5.08 -4.25 -3.59
C LEU A 149 4.14 -5.15 -4.39
N CYS A 150 4.44 -5.31 -5.67
CA CYS A 150 3.83 -6.32 -6.53
C CYS A 150 4.52 -7.65 -6.32
N LEU A 151 3.82 -8.61 -5.75
CA LEU A 151 4.18 -10.02 -5.80
C LEU A 151 3.49 -10.63 -7.01
N TYR A 152 4.22 -10.64 -8.14
CA TYR A 152 3.68 -11.13 -9.40
C TYR A 152 3.27 -12.61 -9.28
N PRO A 153 2.11 -13.02 -9.84
CA PRO A 153 1.36 -12.24 -10.82
C PRO A 153 0.27 -11.34 -10.24
N ASN A 154 -0.30 -11.59 -9.06
CA ASN A 154 -1.63 -11.08 -8.78
C ASN A 154 -1.86 -10.59 -7.35
N VAL A 155 -0.80 -10.30 -6.60
CA VAL A 155 -0.89 -9.78 -5.24
C VAL A 155 -0.10 -8.48 -5.10
N TYR A 156 -0.71 -7.48 -4.48
CA TYR A 156 -0.02 -6.30 -3.96
C TYR A 156 -0.04 -6.28 -2.44
N LEU A 157 1.13 -6.02 -1.87
CA LEU A 157 1.28 -5.54 -0.51
C LEU A 157 1.54 -4.04 -0.57
N MET A 158 0.59 -3.27 -0.09
CA MET A 158 0.66 -1.82 -0.14
C MET A 158 0.84 -1.25 1.27
N ASP A 159 1.81 -0.38 1.43
CA ASP A 159 2.06 0.42 2.63
C ASP A 159 2.33 1.86 2.19
N GLN A 160 1.30 2.51 1.67
CA GLN A 160 1.35 3.83 1.07
C GLN A 160 0.32 4.76 1.72
N PHE A 161 -0.76 5.14 1.00
CA PHE A 161 -1.89 5.89 1.56
C PHE A 161 -2.82 5.00 2.41
N SER A 162 -2.60 3.71 2.37
CA SER A 162 -3.23 2.72 3.22
C SER A 162 -2.34 1.49 3.32
N THR A 163 -2.51 0.70 4.36
CA THR A 163 -1.81 -0.58 4.52
C THR A 163 -2.78 -1.71 4.21
N GLN A 164 -2.54 -2.42 3.11
CA GLN A 164 -3.49 -3.39 2.59
C GLN A 164 -2.83 -4.51 1.77
N ILE A 165 -3.56 -5.60 1.67
CA ILE A 165 -3.35 -6.65 0.67
C ILE A 165 -4.40 -6.47 -0.41
N ARG A 166 -3.98 -6.44 -1.67
CA ARG A 166 -4.85 -6.43 -2.83
C ARG A 166 -4.59 -7.66 -3.69
N HIS A 167 -5.63 -8.38 -4.00
CA HIS A 167 -5.57 -9.60 -4.81
C HIS A 167 -6.40 -9.43 -6.06
N PHE A 168 -5.82 -9.74 -7.22
CA PHE A 168 -6.49 -9.73 -8.52
C PHE A 168 -6.85 -11.15 -8.94
N ARG A 169 -8.10 -11.34 -9.30
CA ARG A 169 -8.60 -12.60 -9.86
C ARG A 169 -9.14 -12.35 -11.27
N PRO A 170 -8.42 -12.76 -12.33
CA PRO A 170 -8.94 -12.68 -13.68
C PRO A 170 -10.15 -13.60 -13.82
N ILE A 171 -11.29 -13.04 -14.24
CA ILE A 171 -12.52 -13.80 -14.54
C ILE A 171 -12.56 -14.14 -16.03
N ALA A 172 -12.17 -13.15 -16.86
CA ALA A 172 -12.06 -13.26 -18.32
C ALA A 172 -10.89 -12.37 -18.79
N PRO A 173 -10.50 -12.43 -20.08
CA PRO A 173 -9.46 -11.56 -20.60
C PRO A 173 -9.73 -10.06 -20.42
N ASP A 174 -10.98 -9.69 -20.36
CA ASP A 174 -11.51 -8.34 -20.22
C ASP A 174 -12.30 -8.11 -18.94
N LYS A 175 -12.19 -9.01 -17.96
CA LYS A 175 -12.91 -8.86 -16.69
C LYS A 175 -12.08 -9.34 -15.51
N THR A 176 -11.95 -8.50 -14.51
CA THR A 176 -11.16 -8.76 -13.30
C THR A 176 -11.97 -8.50 -12.04
N GLU A 177 -11.81 -9.38 -11.06
CA GLU A 177 -12.27 -9.16 -9.69
C GLU A 177 -11.08 -8.78 -8.82
N VAL A 178 -11.26 -7.79 -7.98
CA VAL A 178 -10.25 -7.33 -7.00
C VAL A 178 -10.80 -7.47 -5.60
N THR A 179 -10.05 -8.12 -4.73
CA THR A 179 -10.36 -8.19 -3.30
C THR A 179 -9.29 -7.45 -2.52
N ILE A 180 -9.73 -6.60 -1.60
CA ILE A 180 -8.87 -5.76 -0.76
C ILE A 180 -9.14 -6.08 0.70
N ALA A 181 -8.09 -6.29 1.48
CA ALA A 181 -8.14 -6.43 2.92
C ALA A 181 -7.14 -5.46 3.57
N SER A 182 -7.60 -4.65 4.52
CA SER A 182 -6.70 -3.82 5.31
C SER A 182 -5.91 -4.67 6.30
N ILE A 183 -4.65 -4.34 6.50
CA ILE A 183 -3.75 -4.98 7.47
C ILE A 183 -3.18 -3.95 8.42
N ALA A 184 -2.84 -4.39 9.60
CA ALA A 184 -2.30 -3.51 10.65
C ALA A 184 -1.27 -4.22 11.51
N PRO A 185 -0.30 -3.49 12.09
CA PRO A 185 0.56 -4.02 13.13
C PRO A 185 -0.26 -4.40 14.35
N LYS A 186 -0.02 -5.55 14.92
CA LYS A 186 -0.61 -5.91 16.21
C LYS A 186 -0.08 -4.98 17.31
N GLY A 187 -0.94 -4.67 18.27
CA GLY A 187 -0.58 -3.82 19.40
C GLY A 187 -0.48 -2.33 19.06
N GLU A 188 -0.92 -1.88 17.88
CA GLU A 188 -1.04 -0.44 17.63
C GLU A 188 -2.12 0.19 18.52
N SER A 189 -2.00 1.48 18.80
CA SER A 189 -2.99 2.23 19.59
C SER A 189 -4.35 2.29 18.89
N ALA A 190 -5.41 2.48 19.66
CA ALA A 190 -6.75 2.67 19.10
C ALA A 190 -6.84 3.90 18.17
N GLU A 191 -6.08 4.96 18.47
CA GLU A 191 -6.00 6.16 17.65
C GLU A 191 -5.29 5.86 16.32
N ALA A 192 -4.12 5.22 16.34
CA ALA A 192 -3.41 4.81 15.13
C ALA A 192 -4.26 3.87 14.26
N ARG A 193 -5.00 2.94 14.91
CA ARG A 193 -5.93 2.04 14.25
C ARG A 193 -7.06 2.80 13.54
N ALA A 194 -7.71 3.72 14.22
CA ALA A 194 -8.78 4.54 13.65
C ALA A 194 -8.27 5.37 12.48
N HIS A 195 -7.09 5.97 12.61
CA HIS A 195 -6.44 6.73 11.57
C HIS A 195 -6.09 5.86 10.34
N ARG A 196 -5.54 4.66 10.56
CA ARG A 196 -5.23 3.70 9.49
C ARG A 196 -6.48 3.30 8.70
N ILE A 197 -7.57 2.97 9.40
CA ILE A 197 -8.83 2.61 8.78
C ILE A 197 -9.36 3.79 7.97
N ARG A 198 -9.32 5.00 8.53
CA ARG A 198 -9.79 6.20 7.83
C ARG A 198 -9.00 6.48 6.56
N GLN A 199 -7.67 6.39 6.59
CA GLN A 199 -6.86 6.56 5.38
C GLN A 199 -7.15 5.48 4.34
N TYR A 200 -7.36 4.23 4.77
CA TYR A 200 -7.74 3.14 3.87
C TYR A 200 -9.10 3.41 3.20
N GLU A 201 -10.10 3.84 3.97
CA GLU A 201 -11.44 4.17 3.45
C GLU A 201 -11.41 5.36 2.50
N ASP A 202 -10.63 6.39 2.81
CA ASP A 202 -10.54 7.60 2.00
C ASP A 202 -9.87 7.38 0.64
N PHE A 203 -8.91 6.45 0.55
CA PHE A 203 -8.08 6.33 -0.64
C PHE A 203 -8.32 5.01 -1.40
N PHE A 204 -7.85 3.89 -0.88
CA PHE A 204 -7.78 2.63 -1.62
C PHE A 204 -8.90 1.62 -1.35
N ASN A 205 -9.85 1.91 -0.48
CA ASN A 205 -11.05 1.09 -0.40
C ASN A 205 -11.81 1.13 -1.73
N ALA A 206 -12.63 0.14 -2.02
CA ALA A 206 -13.42 0.07 -3.26
C ALA A 206 -14.27 1.33 -3.53
N SER A 207 -14.73 1.98 -2.45
CA SER A 207 -15.49 3.24 -2.48
C SER A 207 -14.67 4.47 -2.08
N GLY A 208 -13.35 4.35 -2.00
CA GLY A 208 -12.45 5.47 -1.73
C GLY A 208 -12.34 6.43 -2.92
N MET A 209 -11.63 7.53 -2.73
CA MET A 209 -11.49 8.54 -3.79
C MET A 209 -10.52 8.13 -4.90
N ALA A 210 -9.60 7.19 -4.65
CA ALA A 210 -8.60 6.81 -5.64
C ALA A 210 -9.01 5.59 -6.46
N THR A 211 -9.59 4.57 -5.86
CA THR A 211 -9.90 3.33 -6.57
C THR A 211 -10.85 3.53 -7.76
N PRO A 212 -11.94 4.31 -7.67
CA PRO A 212 -12.79 4.57 -8.85
C PRO A 212 -12.11 5.36 -9.95
N ASP A 213 -11.11 6.18 -9.63
CA ASP A 213 -10.37 6.95 -10.64
C ASP A 213 -9.45 6.04 -11.50
N ASP A 214 -9.11 4.86 -10.99
CA ASP A 214 -8.24 3.87 -11.64
C ASP A 214 -9.02 2.86 -12.53
N LEU A 215 -10.34 2.94 -12.57
CA LEU A 215 -11.23 2.01 -13.26
C LEU A 215 -11.94 2.70 -14.42
#